data_9d2609785fef0d95dc4403b6d96915f1
#
_entry.id   9d2609785fef0d95dc4403b6d96915f1
#
_cell.length_a   1.000
_cell.length_b   1.000
_cell.length_c   1.000
_cell.angle_alpha   90.00
_cell.angle_beta   90.00
_cell.angle_gamma   90.00
#
_symmetry.space_group_name_H-M   'P 1'
#
loop_
_entity.id
_entity.type
_entity.pdbx_description
1 polymer ?
#
loop_
_entity_poly.entity_id
_entity_poly.type
_entity_poly.pdbx_seq_one_letter_code
_entity_poly.pdbx_strand_id
1 'polypeptide(L)'
;MSVAGLKKQFHKATQKVSEKVGGAEGTKLDEDFTEMEKKVDTTTRAVMEIMTKTTEYLQPNPATRAKMSMMNSMSRIRGQEKGPGYTQTEAILGESMTRFGKELGEESNFGLALIDAGEAMRELAEVKDALDMEVKQNFIDPLQNLHEKDLKEIQHHLKKMEGRRLDFDYKKKRQGKVTEDELKQALEKFDESKDIAEISMFNLLESDIEQVSQLSALVQAQVEYHSRAAEILTQLSSKIDERIKDCSNKPKKEYIPKPRTSLDFSLSENHNGGIHSARSPGAKSPARSPGETQSDSWRDTNISPPSFNHRSFLYTASSSSH
;
A
#
# COMPACT_ATOMS: atom_id res chain seq x y z
N MET A 1 13.97 13.33 -39.35
CA MET A 1 15.26 13.89 -38.84
C MET A 1 16.08 14.35 -40.03
N SER A 2 16.70 15.54 -39.95
CA SER A 2 17.56 16.02 -41.04
C SER A 2 18.93 15.31 -41.01
N VAL A 3 19.57 15.18 -42.18
CA VAL A 3 20.90 14.57 -42.32
C VAL A 3 21.93 15.27 -41.41
N ALA A 4 21.80 16.60 -41.22
CA ALA A 4 22.63 17.37 -40.30
C ALA A 4 22.43 16.97 -38.83
N GLY A 5 21.20 16.64 -38.43
CA GLY A 5 20.89 16.16 -37.09
C GLY A 5 21.48 14.75 -36.81
N LEU A 6 21.41 13.85 -37.78
CA LEU A 6 22.01 12.51 -37.70
C LEU A 6 23.57 12.61 -37.59
N LYS A 7 24.19 13.47 -38.38
CA LYS A 7 25.64 13.72 -38.33
C LYS A 7 26.06 14.24 -36.95
N LYS A 8 25.32 15.17 -36.36
CA LYS A 8 25.56 15.70 -35.01
C LYS A 8 25.42 14.65 -33.92
N GLN A 9 24.40 13.76 -34.00
CA GLN A 9 24.23 12.64 -33.07
C GLN A 9 25.40 11.63 -33.18
N PHE A 10 25.85 11.35 -34.40
CA PHE A 10 26.99 10.46 -34.62
C PHE A 10 28.28 11.04 -34.01
N HIS A 11 28.53 12.35 -34.15
CA HIS A 11 29.71 13.03 -33.56
C HIS A 11 29.72 12.93 -32.03
N LYS A 12 28.55 13.13 -31.39
CA LYS A 12 28.41 13.01 -29.94
C LYS A 12 28.64 11.56 -29.47
N ALA A 13 28.06 10.59 -30.15
CA ALA A 13 28.28 9.19 -29.84
C ALA A 13 29.76 8.76 -29.97
N THR A 14 30.43 9.23 -31.03
CA THR A 14 31.88 8.98 -31.23
C THR A 14 32.73 9.59 -30.12
N GLN A 15 32.42 10.85 -29.69
CA GLN A 15 33.12 11.50 -28.60
C GLN A 15 32.92 10.76 -27.28
N LYS A 16 31.69 10.35 -26.95
CA LYS A 16 31.35 9.60 -25.74
C LYS A 16 32.05 8.25 -25.69
N VAL A 17 32.13 7.54 -26.82
CA VAL A 17 32.86 6.27 -26.91
C VAL A 17 34.37 6.53 -26.75
N SER A 18 34.91 7.56 -27.35
CA SER A 18 36.32 7.91 -27.22
C SER A 18 36.73 8.30 -25.79
N GLU A 19 35.83 8.91 -25.02
CA GLU A 19 36.04 9.20 -23.59
C GLU A 19 35.99 7.91 -22.73
N LYS A 20 35.10 7.01 -23.06
CA LYS A 20 34.95 5.74 -22.28
C LYS A 20 36.01 4.68 -22.59
N VAL A 21 36.47 4.58 -23.82
CA VAL A 21 37.32 3.47 -24.30
C VAL A 21 38.70 3.93 -24.68
N GLY A 22 38.88 5.17 -25.12
CA GLY A 22 40.09 5.67 -25.74
C GLY A 22 40.94 6.62 -24.88
N GLY A 23 40.64 6.84 -23.61
CA GLY A 23 41.38 7.72 -22.72
C GLY A 23 41.41 9.21 -23.15
N ALA A 24 40.44 9.61 -23.99
CA ALA A 24 40.28 10.99 -24.37
C ALA A 24 39.73 11.80 -23.21
N GLU A 25 40.48 12.77 -22.71
CA GLU A 25 39.98 13.71 -21.68
C GLU A 25 38.85 14.58 -22.25
N GLY A 26 37.67 14.48 -21.69
CA GLY A 26 36.58 15.44 -21.88
C GLY A 26 36.80 16.69 -21.01
N THR A 27 36.11 17.78 -21.32
CA THR A 27 36.10 18.97 -20.47
C THR A 27 35.54 18.55 -19.08
N LYS A 28 36.36 18.78 -18.04
CA LYS A 28 36.00 18.49 -16.65
C LYS A 28 34.99 19.52 -16.16
N LEU A 29 33.99 19.07 -15.44
CA LEU A 29 33.07 19.93 -14.69
C LEU A 29 33.68 20.24 -13.32
N ASP A 30 33.28 21.34 -12.73
CA ASP A 30 33.71 21.75 -11.41
C ASP A 30 33.28 20.73 -10.35
N GLU A 31 33.98 20.65 -9.25
CA GLU A 31 33.68 19.75 -8.15
C GLU A 31 32.32 20.06 -7.55
N ASP A 32 31.97 21.32 -7.33
CA ASP A 32 30.69 21.79 -6.83
C ASP A 32 29.54 21.38 -7.74
N PHE A 33 29.69 21.49 -9.06
CA PHE A 33 28.71 21.04 -10.04
C PHE A 33 28.46 19.54 -9.94
N THR A 34 29.51 18.73 -9.88
CA THR A 34 29.41 17.28 -9.77
C THR A 34 28.82 16.83 -8.43
N GLU A 35 29.08 17.56 -7.36
CA GLU A 35 28.45 17.30 -6.04
C GLU A 35 26.95 17.60 -6.08
N MET A 36 26.52 18.72 -6.65
CA MET A 36 25.11 19.04 -6.84
C MET A 36 24.40 18.00 -7.71
N GLU A 37 25.01 17.59 -8.83
CA GLU A 37 24.45 16.52 -9.69
C GLU A 37 24.23 15.23 -8.91
N LYS A 38 25.19 14.82 -8.09
CA LYS A 38 25.08 13.64 -7.23
C LYS A 38 23.97 13.78 -6.17
N LYS A 39 23.83 14.97 -5.55
CA LYS A 39 22.76 15.24 -4.59
C LYS A 39 21.38 15.15 -5.26
N VAL A 40 21.22 15.77 -6.43
CA VAL A 40 19.97 15.72 -7.22
C VAL A 40 19.63 14.30 -7.67
N ASP A 41 20.62 13.50 -8.11
CA ASP A 41 20.39 12.08 -8.44
C ASP A 41 19.93 11.29 -7.21
N THR A 42 20.55 11.54 -6.07
CA THR A 42 20.16 10.91 -4.80
C THR A 42 18.75 11.31 -4.39
N THR A 43 18.40 12.61 -4.48
CA THR A 43 17.04 13.12 -4.22
C THR A 43 16.02 12.46 -5.15
N THR A 44 16.34 12.33 -6.44
CA THR A 44 15.45 11.68 -7.42
C THR A 44 15.16 10.24 -7.02
N ARG A 45 16.18 9.47 -6.68
CA ARG A 45 16.01 8.06 -6.23
C ARG A 45 15.24 7.97 -4.91
N ALA A 46 15.58 8.83 -3.95
CA ALA A 46 14.91 8.88 -2.66
C ALA A 46 13.41 9.17 -2.80
N VAL A 47 13.04 10.20 -3.57
CA VAL A 47 11.64 10.57 -3.82
C VAL A 47 10.86 9.41 -4.42
N MET A 48 11.39 8.75 -5.45
CA MET A 48 10.72 7.63 -6.11
C MET A 48 10.54 6.41 -5.18
N GLU A 49 11.60 6.07 -4.44
CA GLU A 49 11.58 4.91 -3.54
C GLU A 49 10.66 5.18 -2.34
N ILE A 50 10.73 6.35 -1.73
CA ILE A 50 9.90 6.72 -0.58
C ILE A 50 8.42 6.73 -0.97
N MET A 51 8.03 7.32 -2.10
CA MET A 51 6.64 7.27 -2.59
C MET A 51 6.14 5.84 -2.76
N THR A 52 6.96 4.97 -3.35
CA THR A 52 6.63 3.56 -3.58
C THR A 52 6.46 2.83 -2.25
N LYS A 53 7.42 3.00 -1.33
CA LYS A 53 7.40 2.34 -0.02
C LYS A 53 6.28 2.85 0.87
N THR A 54 5.95 4.14 0.82
CA THR A 54 4.80 4.69 1.53
C THR A 54 3.49 4.09 1.03
N THR A 55 3.33 3.96 -0.28
CA THR A 55 2.15 3.29 -0.87
C THR A 55 2.06 1.82 -0.46
N GLU A 56 3.20 1.10 -0.39
CA GLU A 56 3.26 -0.28 0.10
C GLU A 56 2.96 -0.37 1.61
N TYR A 57 3.39 0.59 2.39
CA TYR A 57 3.13 0.67 3.82
C TYR A 57 1.65 0.89 4.12
N LEU A 58 0.99 1.85 3.45
CA LEU A 58 -0.44 2.11 3.63
C LEU A 58 -1.30 0.93 3.17
N GLN A 59 -0.93 0.30 2.07
CA GLN A 59 -1.66 -0.83 1.52
C GLN A 59 -0.70 -2.01 1.23
N PRO A 60 -0.48 -2.91 2.20
CA PRO A 60 0.45 -4.04 2.05
C PRO A 60 0.03 -5.06 0.99
N ASN A 61 -1.28 -5.21 0.72
CA ASN A 61 -1.77 -6.20 -0.24
C ASN A 61 -1.48 -5.77 -1.69
N PRO A 62 -0.62 -6.49 -2.44
CA PRO A 62 -0.25 -6.12 -3.81
C PRO A 62 -1.42 -6.20 -4.79
N ALA A 63 -2.37 -7.11 -4.59
CA ALA A 63 -3.56 -7.22 -5.44
C ALA A 63 -4.47 -5.98 -5.29
N THR A 64 -4.63 -5.50 -4.07
CA THR A 64 -5.38 -4.26 -3.78
C THR A 64 -4.68 -3.05 -4.39
N ARG A 65 -3.34 -2.94 -4.26
CA ARG A 65 -2.56 -1.86 -4.90
C ARG A 65 -2.71 -1.86 -6.43
N ALA A 66 -2.66 -3.03 -7.06
CA ALA A 66 -2.86 -3.15 -8.50
C ALA A 66 -4.26 -2.69 -8.93
N LYS A 67 -5.30 -3.08 -8.18
CA LYS A 67 -6.68 -2.64 -8.40
C LYS A 67 -6.82 -1.12 -8.25
N MET A 68 -6.22 -0.52 -7.23
CA MET A 68 -6.19 0.93 -7.00
C MET A 68 -5.52 1.67 -8.17
N SER A 69 -4.36 1.19 -8.61
CA SER A 69 -3.62 1.80 -9.73
C SER A 69 -4.47 1.80 -11.01
N MET A 70 -5.15 0.69 -11.29
CA MET A 70 -6.06 0.58 -12.43
C MET A 70 -7.26 1.54 -12.30
N MET A 71 -7.88 1.62 -11.13
CA MET A 71 -9.02 2.53 -10.87
C MET A 71 -8.60 4.00 -10.96
N ASN A 72 -7.44 4.37 -10.41
CA ASN A 72 -6.90 5.73 -10.50
C ASN A 72 -6.62 6.14 -11.96
N SER A 73 -6.10 5.22 -12.76
CA SER A 73 -5.90 5.46 -14.20
C SER A 73 -7.22 5.71 -14.92
N MET A 74 -8.26 4.94 -14.60
CA MET A 74 -9.59 5.11 -15.17
C MET A 74 -10.29 6.38 -14.68
N SER A 75 -10.09 6.77 -13.41
CA SER A 75 -10.65 8.00 -12.82
C SER A 75 -10.04 9.25 -13.44
N ARG A 76 -8.73 9.26 -13.70
CA ARG A 76 -8.05 10.34 -14.43
C ARG A 76 -8.64 10.54 -15.83
N ILE A 77 -9.01 9.46 -16.53
CA ILE A 77 -9.64 9.51 -17.84
C ILE A 77 -11.07 10.08 -17.75
N ARG A 78 -11.79 9.82 -16.65
CA ARG A 78 -13.21 10.22 -16.46
C ARG A 78 -13.39 11.54 -15.71
N GLY A 79 -12.33 12.15 -15.19
CA GLY A 79 -12.40 13.42 -14.46
C GLY A 79 -13.17 13.34 -13.13
N GLN A 80 -13.32 12.16 -12.54
CA GLN A 80 -13.99 11.94 -11.25
C GLN A 80 -12.99 11.52 -10.20
N GLU A 81 -12.74 12.37 -9.21
CA GLU A 81 -12.08 11.96 -7.98
C GLU A 81 -13.07 11.14 -7.14
N LYS A 82 -12.82 9.84 -7.04
CA LYS A 82 -13.47 8.97 -6.06
C LYS A 82 -12.48 8.68 -4.94
N GLY A 83 -13.01 8.58 -3.71
CA GLY A 83 -12.27 8.17 -2.53
C GLY A 83 -11.43 6.90 -2.73
N PRO A 84 -10.82 6.30 -1.70
CA PRO A 84 -9.74 5.30 -1.82
C PRO A 84 -10.05 4.08 -2.69
N GLY A 85 -11.28 3.90 -3.15
CA GLY A 85 -11.65 2.93 -4.19
C GLY A 85 -11.52 1.46 -3.78
N TYR A 86 -11.25 1.17 -2.53
CA TYR A 86 -11.22 -0.16 -1.93
C TYR A 86 -11.80 -0.11 -0.53
N THR A 87 -12.30 -1.24 -0.06
CA THR A 87 -12.84 -1.36 1.30
C THR A 87 -11.72 -1.81 2.23
N GLN A 88 -11.55 -1.12 3.34
CA GLN A 88 -10.59 -1.51 4.38
C GLN A 88 -10.94 -2.89 4.96
N THR A 89 -9.94 -3.63 5.36
CA THR A 89 -10.11 -4.98 5.94
C THR A 89 -10.89 -4.93 7.25
N GLU A 90 -10.73 -3.86 8.01
CA GLU A 90 -11.45 -3.56 9.24
C GLU A 90 -12.97 -3.43 8.97
N ALA A 91 -13.38 -2.76 7.89
CA ALA A 91 -14.78 -2.64 7.51
C ALA A 91 -15.39 -4.00 7.15
N ILE A 92 -14.65 -4.85 6.40
CA ILE A 92 -15.11 -6.21 6.05
C ILE A 92 -15.30 -7.07 7.30
N LEU A 93 -14.38 -6.98 8.25
CA LEU A 93 -14.48 -7.68 9.54
C LEU A 93 -15.67 -7.14 10.34
N GLY A 94 -15.81 -5.82 10.44
CA GLY A 94 -16.91 -5.16 11.15
C GLY A 94 -18.28 -5.52 10.61
N GLU A 95 -18.42 -5.59 9.28
CA GLU A 95 -19.66 -6.03 8.63
C GLU A 95 -20.03 -7.46 9.00
N SER A 96 -19.05 -8.38 9.00
CA SER A 96 -19.25 -9.78 9.39
C SER A 96 -19.65 -9.90 10.86
N MET A 97 -18.99 -9.17 11.77
CA MET A 97 -19.32 -9.14 13.20
C MET A 97 -20.74 -8.62 13.43
N THR A 98 -21.09 -7.49 12.83
CA THR A 98 -22.42 -6.89 12.95
C THR A 98 -23.51 -7.81 12.41
N ARG A 99 -23.29 -8.47 11.28
CA ARG A 99 -24.23 -9.40 10.67
C ARG A 99 -24.52 -10.58 11.62
N PHE A 100 -23.49 -11.29 12.06
CA PHE A 100 -23.67 -12.43 12.96
C PHE A 100 -24.13 -12.02 14.35
N GLY A 101 -23.75 -10.83 14.81
CA GLY A 101 -24.29 -10.28 16.04
C GLY A 101 -25.82 -10.12 15.99
N LYS A 102 -26.34 -9.62 14.88
CA LYS A 102 -27.78 -9.49 14.63
C LYS A 102 -28.48 -10.86 14.47
N GLU A 103 -27.84 -11.80 13.80
CA GLU A 103 -28.38 -13.16 13.63
C GLU A 103 -28.50 -13.91 14.96
N LEU A 104 -27.60 -13.69 15.93
CA LEU A 104 -27.66 -14.26 17.27
C LEU A 104 -28.80 -13.67 18.14
N GLY A 105 -29.32 -12.53 17.77
CA GLY A 105 -30.44 -11.86 18.41
C GLY A 105 -30.09 -11.10 19.70
N GLU A 106 -31.02 -10.30 20.17
CA GLU A 106 -30.88 -9.37 21.30
C GLU A 106 -30.67 -10.07 22.66
N GLU A 107 -31.09 -11.33 22.79
CA GLU A 107 -30.88 -12.13 24.00
C GLU A 107 -29.45 -12.68 24.13
N SER A 108 -28.63 -12.60 23.06
CA SER A 108 -27.28 -13.09 23.05
C SER A 108 -26.28 -12.02 23.50
N ASN A 109 -25.66 -12.21 24.67
CA ASN A 109 -24.58 -11.34 25.14
C ASN A 109 -23.40 -11.31 24.16
N PHE A 110 -23.09 -12.43 23.52
CA PHE A 110 -22.06 -12.51 22.50
C PHE A 110 -22.49 -11.77 21.22
N GLY A 111 -23.76 -11.89 20.82
CA GLY A 111 -24.30 -11.16 19.68
C GLY A 111 -24.22 -9.65 19.86
N LEU A 112 -24.57 -9.16 21.03
CA LEU A 112 -24.46 -7.74 21.36
C LEU A 112 -23.00 -7.24 21.39
N ALA A 113 -22.08 -8.05 21.93
CA ALA A 113 -20.64 -7.73 21.91
C ALA A 113 -20.07 -7.70 20.48
N LEU A 114 -20.53 -8.60 19.60
CA LEU A 114 -20.16 -8.60 18.19
C LEU A 114 -20.66 -7.35 17.45
N ILE A 115 -21.85 -6.85 17.80
CA ILE A 115 -22.36 -5.59 17.21
C ILE A 115 -21.47 -4.41 17.62
N ASP A 116 -21.17 -4.26 18.93
CA ASP A 116 -20.28 -3.19 19.40
C ASP A 116 -18.89 -3.26 18.75
N ALA A 117 -18.32 -4.46 18.68
CA ALA A 117 -17.03 -4.67 18.03
C ALA A 117 -17.09 -4.36 16.52
N GLY A 118 -18.18 -4.76 15.86
CA GLY A 118 -18.40 -4.48 14.44
C GLY A 118 -18.52 -3.00 14.12
N GLU A 119 -19.19 -2.22 14.98
CA GLU A 119 -19.26 -0.76 14.86
C GLU A 119 -17.89 -0.12 15.03
N ALA A 120 -17.14 -0.49 16.06
CA ALA A 120 -15.77 0.01 16.27
C ALA A 120 -14.83 -0.33 15.10
N MET A 121 -14.95 -1.52 14.52
CA MET A 121 -14.18 -1.89 13.33
C MET A 121 -14.52 -1.03 12.11
N ARG A 122 -15.77 -0.62 11.94
CA ARG A 122 -16.16 0.32 10.88
C ARG A 122 -15.57 1.70 11.11
N GLU A 123 -15.63 2.21 12.34
CA GLU A 123 -15.01 3.50 12.68
C GLU A 123 -13.50 3.48 12.44
N LEU A 124 -12.81 2.38 12.81
CA LEU A 124 -11.38 2.21 12.51
C LEU A 124 -11.09 2.24 11.00
N ALA A 125 -11.95 1.64 10.19
CA ALA A 125 -11.82 1.68 8.74
C ALA A 125 -11.96 3.11 8.20
N GLU A 126 -12.89 3.91 8.72
CA GLU A 126 -13.08 5.31 8.33
C GLU A 126 -11.85 6.18 8.68
N VAL A 127 -11.28 5.97 9.86
CA VAL A 127 -10.05 6.69 10.28
C VAL A 127 -8.86 6.28 9.41
N LYS A 128 -8.79 5.03 8.99
CA LYS A 128 -7.74 4.55 8.09
C LYS A 128 -7.90 5.07 6.65
N ASP A 129 -9.14 5.20 6.17
CA ASP A 129 -9.41 5.86 4.90
C ASP A 129 -9.00 7.34 4.92
N ALA A 130 -9.22 8.03 6.05
CA ALA A 130 -8.74 9.40 6.24
C ALA A 130 -7.21 9.49 6.18
N LEU A 131 -6.49 8.58 6.86
CA LEU A 131 -5.04 8.48 6.78
C LEU A 131 -4.56 8.32 5.32
N ASP A 132 -5.15 7.39 4.58
CA ASP A 132 -4.78 7.13 3.19
C ASP A 132 -4.97 8.36 2.31
N MET A 133 -6.06 9.11 2.51
CA MET A 133 -6.34 10.35 1.78
C MET A 133 -5.35 11.46 2.13
N GLU A 134 -5.11 11.70 3.41
CA GLU A 134 -4.20 12.74 3.88
C GLU A 134 -2.76 12.49 3.43
N VAL A 135 -2.27 11.27 3.58
CA VAL A 135 -0.92 10.91 3.13
C VAL A 135 -0.81 11.03 1.62
N LYS A 136 -1.85 10.64 0.88
CA LYS A 136 -1.85 10.80 -0.58
C LYS A 136 -1.76 12.29 -0.96
N GLN A 137 -2.61 13.15 -0.39
CA GLN A 137 -2.73 14.56 -0.78
C GLN A 137 -1.54 15.40 -0.32
N ASN A 138 -1.05 15.16 0.90
CA ASN A 138 -0.09 16.05 1.56
C ASN A 138 1.35 15.53 1.53
N PHE A 139 1.56 14.28 1.08
CA PHE A 139 2.90 13.68 0.99
C PHE A 139 3.18 13.09 -0.39
N ILE A 140 2.35 12.13 -0.87
CA ILE A 140 2.65 11.41 -2.12
C ILE A 140 2.47 12.32 -3.35
N ASP A 141 1.35 13.02 -3.47
CA ASP A 141 1.05 13.87 -4.64
C ASP A 141 2.05 15.05 -4.77
N PRO A 142 2.48 15.76 -3.70
CA PRO A 142 3.56 16.74 -3.76
C PRO A 142 4.89 16.16 -4.22
N LEU A 143 5.32 15.00 -3.68
CA LEU A 143 6.55 14.34 -4.10
C LEU A 143 6.48 13.86 -5.56
N GLN A 144 5.32 13.39 -6.01
CA GLN A 144 5.09 13.04 -7.42
C GLN A 144 5.21 14.27 -8.31
N ASN A 145 4.66 15.41 -7.90
CA ASN A 145 4.79 16.67 -8.63
C ASN A 145 6.26 17.12 -8.73
N LEU A 146 7.00 17.07 -7.63
CA LEU A 146 8.44 17.33 -7.61
C LEU A 146 9.19 16.43 -8.61
N HIS A 147 8.90 15.13 -8.61
CA HIS A 147 9.51 14.18 -9.54
C HIS A 147 9.14 14.47 -11.00
N GLU A 148 7.86 14.73 -11.28
CA GLU A 148 7.37 14.88 -12.65
C GLU A 148 7.71 16.23 -13.30
N LYS A 149 7.90 17.27 -12.51
CA LYS A 149 8.27 18.61 -12.99
C LYS A 149 9.74 18.90 -12.74
N ASP A 150 10.09 19.27 -11.54
CA ASP A 150 11.40 19.87 -11.23
C ASP A 150 12.56 18.90 -11.49
N LEU A 151 12.45 17.66 -11.01
CA LEU A 151 13.52 16.67 -11.23
C LEU A 151 13.63 16.23 -12.69
N LYS A 152 12.53 16.14 -13.43
CA LYS A 152 12.56 15.87 -14.89
C LYS A 152 13.13 17.05 -15.67
N GLU A 153 12.82 18.27 -15.27
CA GLU A 153 13.35 19.48 -15.89
C GLU A 153 14.87 19.55 -15.71
N ILE A 154 15.36 19.34 -14.48
CA ILE A 154 16.80 19.28 -14.21
C ILE A 154 17.48 18.19 -15.04
N GLN A 155 16.91 16.99 -15.10
CA GLN A 155 17.43 15.91 -15.96
C GLN A 155 17.48 16.31 -17.45
N HIS A 156 16.51 17.09 -17.92
CA HIS A 156 16.52 17.62 -19.27
C HIS A 156 17.68 18.62 -19.47
N HIS A 157 17.90 19.54 -18.51
CA HIS A 157 19.01 20.50 -18.55
C HIS A 157 20.36 19.80 -18.52
N LEU A 158 20.56 18.82 -17.64
CA LEU A 158 21.77 18.01 -17.58
C LEU A 158 22.04 17.25 -18.88
N LYS A 159 21.02 16.61 -19.48
CA LYS A 159 21.17 15.95 -20.80
C LYS A 159 21.52 16.93 -21.93
N LYS A 160 20.95 18.13 -21.90
CA LYS A 160 21.23 19.19 -22.87
C LYS A 160 22.67 19.70 -22.71
N MET A 161 23.09 19.96 -21.47
CA MET A 161 24.44 20.36 -21.11
C MET A 161 25.48 19.32 -21.56
N GLU A 162 25.29 18.06 -21.18
CA GLU A 162 26.18 16.96 -21.60
C GLU A 162 26.26 16.84 -23.13
N GLY A 163 25.13 16.98 -23.82
CA GLY A 163 25.13 17.01 -25.28
C GLY A 163 25.85 18.19 -25.90
N ARG A 164 25.93 19.37 -25.23
CA ARG A 164 26.68 20.52 -25.69
C ARG A 164 28.18 20.41 -25.34
N ARG A 165 28.52 19.86 -24.18
CA ARG A 165 29.88 19.50 -23.78
C ARG A 165 30.52 18.56 -24.82
N LEU A 166 29.84 17.49 -25.19
CA LEU A 166 30.34 16.54 -26.19
C LEU A 166 30.51 17.17 -27.59
N ASP A 167 29.66 18.15 -27.99
CA ASP A 167 29.80 18.89 -29.25
C ASP A 167 31.04 19.80 -29.21
N PHE A 168 31.25 20.49 -28.10
CA PHE A 168 32.44 21.34 -27.88
C PHE A 168 33.72 20.51 -27.88
N ASP A 169 33.80 19.43 -27.11
CA ASP A 169 34.99 18.56 -27.01
C ASP A 169 35.34 17.93 -28.37
N TYR A 170 34.34 17.51 -29.14
CA TYR A 170 34.54 17.02 -30.50
C TYR A 170 35.15 18.06 -31.42
N LYS A 171 34.69 19.33 -31.37
CA LYS A 171 35.22 20.43 -32.17
C LYS A 171 36.60 20.84 -31.72
N LYS A 172 36.86 20.88 -30.42
CA LYS A 172 38.16 21.20 -29.81
C LYS A 172 39.24 20.22 -30.29
N LYS A 173 38.94 18.92 -30.37
CA LYS A 173 39.88 17.92 -30.93
C LYS A 173 40.16 18.08 -32.41
N ARG A 174 39.32 18.79 -33.14
CA ARG A 174 39.46 19.07 -34.58
C ARG A 174 39.88 20.49 -34.86
N GLN A 175 40.52 21.15 -33.89
CA GLN A 175 41.11 22.47 -34.06
C GLN A 175 42.00 22.46 -35.32
N GLY A 176 41.80 23.45 -36.22
CA GLY A 176 42.42 23.50 -37.55
C GLY A 176 41.59 22.90 -38.69
N LYS A 177 40.50 22.10 -38.39
CA LYS A 177 39.52 21.64 -39.40
C LYS A 177 38.13 22.25 -39.15
N VAL A 178 37.96 23.00 -38.07
CA VAL A 178 36.75 23.68 -37.64
C VAL A 178 37.13 25.15 -37.52
N THR A 179 36.25 26.08 -37.89
CA THR A 179 36.51 27.52 -37.77
C THR A 179 36.52 27.90 -36.29
N GLU A 180 37.27 28.95 -35.96
CA GLU A 180 37.37 29.48 -34.60
C GLU A 180 36.01 29.98 -34.10
N ASP A 181 35.18 30.56 -34.99
CA ASP A 181 33.81 30.97 -34.67
C ASP A 181 32.90 29.78 -34.31
N GLU A 182 33.04 28.67 -35.01
CA GLU A 182 32.26 27.44 -34.70
C GLU A 182 32.67 26.82 -33.35
N LEU A 183 33.97 26.91 -33.00
CA LEU A 183 34.46 26.45 -31.70
C LEU A 183 33.97 27.38 -30.58
N LYS A 184 34.07 28.71 -30.77
CA LYS A 184 33.57 29.71 -29.84
C LYS A 184 32.07 29.56 -29.58
N GLN A 185 31.27 29.43 -30.64
CA GLN A 185 29.81 29.16 -30.51
C GLN A 185 29.49 27.86 -29.74
N ALA A 186 30.31 26.84 -29.91
CA ALA A 186 30.08 25.57 -29.18
C ALA A 186 30.39 25.72 -27.70
N LEU A 187 31.43 26.47 -27.35
CA LEU A 187 31.77 26.81 -25.96
C LEU A 187 30.66 27.64 -25.33
N GLU A 188 30.26 28.76 -25.95
CA GLU A 188 29.17 29.61 -25.45
C GLU A 188 27.87 28.82 -25.16
N LYS A 189 27.49 27.91 -26.07
CA LYS A 189 26.32 27.04 -25.86
C LYS A 189 26.51 26.06 -24.72
N PHE A 190 27.73 25.54 -24.54
CA PHE A 190 28.01 24.64 -23.42
C PHE A 190 27.92 25.41 -22.09
N ASP A 191 28.60 26.57 -21.98
CA ASP A 191 28.59 27.41 -20.79
C ASP A 191 27.16 27.83 -20.42
N GLU A 192 26.36 28.36 -21.39
CA GLU A 192 24.97 28.70 -21.18
C GLU A 192 24.13 27.53 -20.63
N SER A 193 24.37 26.29 -21.13
CA SER A 193 23.59 25.12 -20.65
C SER A 193 24.10 24.58 -19.33
N LYS A 194 25.39 24.80 -19.00
CA LYS A 194 25.95 24.49 -17.69
C LYS A 194 25.33 25.42 -16.64
N ASP A 195 25.30 26.72 -16.89
CA ASP A 195 24.71 27.71 -15.99
C ASP A 195 23.25 27.41 -15.70
N ILE A 196 22.44 27.08 -16.73
CA ILE A 196 21.04 26.73 -16.56
C ILE A 196 20.87 25.46 -15.70
N ALA A 197 21.68 24.43 -15.93
CA ALA A 197 21.63 23.20 -15.15
C ALA A 197 22.04 23.46 -13.69
N GLU A 198 23.09 24.23 -13.47
CA GLU A 198 23.61 24.61 -12.16
C GLU A 198 22.58 25.39 -11.34
N ILE A 199 21.98 26.43 -11.92
CA ILE A 199 20.93 27.22 -11.27
C ILE A 199 19.72 26.34 -10.92
N SER A 200 19.31 25.46 -11.83
CA SER A 200 18.16 24.58 -11.58
C SER A 200 18.44 23.58 -10.45
N MET A 201 19.65 23.01 -10.39
CA MET A 201 20.06 22.11 -9.30
C MET A 201 20.16 22.84 -7.97
N PHE A 202 20.77 24.02 -7.98
CA PHE A 202 20.92 24.88 -6.80
C PHE A 202 19.56 25.24 -6.21
N ASN A 203 18.63 25.73 -7.02
CA ASN A 203 17.28 26.09 -6.57
C ASN A 203 16.53 24.91 -5.95
N LEU A 204 16.65 23.71 -6.52
CA LEU A 204 16.05 22.50 -5.95
C LEU A 204 16.63 22.18 -4.56
N LEU A 205 17.96 22.25 -4.43
CA LEU A 205 18.64 21.88 -3.18
C LEU A 205 18.44 22.92 -2.07
N GLU A 206 18.22 24.18 -2.41
CA GLU A 206 17.90 25.26 -1.45
C GLU A 206 16.43 25.24 -1.01
N SER A 207 15.56 24.56 -1.75
CA SER A 207 14.13 24.44 -1.41
C SER A 207 13.77 23.14 -0.70
N ASP A 208 14.72 22.42 -0.11
CA ASP A 208 14.51 21.13 0.56
C ASP A 208 13.58 21.20 1.78
N ILE A 209 13.40 22.39 2.35
CA ILE A 209 12.41 22.62 3.42
C ILE A 209 10.99 22.24 3.02
N GLU A 210 10.65 22.28 1.74
CA GLU A 210 9.35 21.83 1.25
C GLU A 210 9.19 20.32 1.46
N GLN A 211 10.23 19.53 1.22
CA GLN A 211 10.22 18.07 1.45
C GLN A 211 10.15 17.76 2.96
N VAL A 212 10.80 18.57 3.80
CA VAL A 212 10.68 18.46 5.26
C VAL A 212 9.23 18.74 5.71
N SER A 213 8.58 19.75 5.12
CA SER A 213 7.18 20.07 5.41
C SER A 213 6.23 18.91 5.01
N GLN A 214 6.47 18.31 3.85
CA GLN A 214 5.72 17.14 3.38
C GLN A 214 5.92 15.93 4.33
N LEU A 215 7.15 15.70 4.78
CA LEU A 215 7.44 14.66 5.78
C LEU A 215 6.72 14.93 7.10
N SER A 216 6.65 16.19 7.54
CA SER A 216 5.89 16.59 8.72
C SER A 216 4.40 16.26 8.57
N ALA A 217 3.82 16.51 7.40
CA ALA A 217 2.42 16.16 7.12
C ALA A 217 2.17 14.63 7.18
N LEU A 218 3.08 13.81 6.67
CA LEU A 218 3.01 12.35 6.83
C LEU A 218 3.00 11.94 8.31
N VAL A 219 3.89 12.53 9.13
CA VAL A 219 3.99 12.23 10.56
C VAL A 219 2.72 12.66 11.30
N GLN A 220 2.18 13.84 10.98
CA GLN A 220 0.93 14.34 11.57
C GLN A 220 -0.25 13.45 11.26
N ALA A 221 -0.40 13.01 10.01
CA ALA A 221 -1.45 12.07 9.62
C ALA A 221 -1.34 10.73 10.37
N GLN A 222 -0.12 10.23 10.62
CA GLN A 222 0.10 9.03 11.45
C GLN A 222 -0.30 9.26 12.92
N VAL A 223 0.05 10.39 13.49
CA VAL A 223 -0.32 10.74 14.88
C VAL A 223 -1.84 10.80 15.02
N GLU A 224 -2.53 11.46 14.10
CA GLU A 224 -3.99 11.58 14.12
C GLU A 224 -4.64 10.19 14.02
N TYR A 225 -4.22 9.36 13.06
CA TYR A 225 -4.71 8.00 12.90
C TYR A 225 -4.55 7.17 14.17
N HIS A 226 -3.36 7.13 14.74
CA HIS A 226 -3.08 6.30 15.91
C HIS A 226 -3.82 6.82 17.16
N SER A 227 -3.98 8.13 17.32
CA SER A 227 -4.73 8.74 18.42
C SER A 227 -6.22 8.38 18.34
N ARG A 228 -6.82 8.52 17.17
CA ARG A 228 -8.23 8.17 16.93
C ARG A 228 -8.48 6.67 17.06
N ALA A 229 -7.58 5.85 16.51
CA ALA A 229 -7.68 4.40 16.66
C ALA A 229 -7.58 3.96 18.13
N ALA A 230 -6.67 4.55 18.91
CA ALA A 230 -6.56 4.26 20.33
C ALA A 230 -7.82 4.67 21.10
N GLU A 231 -8.44 5.81 20.78
CA GLU A 231 -9.69 6.26 21.39
C GLU A 231 -10.83 5.27 21.14
N ILE A 232 -11.06 4.88 19.87
CA ILE A 232 -12.10 3.93 19.47
C ILE A 232 -11.92 2.59 20.20
N LEU A 233 -10.71 2.05 20.22
CA LEU A 233 -10.40 0.76 20.88
C LEU A 233 -10.54 0.84 22.40
N THR A 234 -10.19 1.96 23.02
CA THR A 234 -10.36 2.18 24.46
C THR A 234 -11.84 2.20 24.84
N GLN A 235 -12.67 2.89 24.03
CA GLN A 235 -14.12 2.91 24.23
C GLN A 235 -14.74 1.52 24.05
N LEU A 236 -14.32 0.78 23.02
CA LEU A 236 -14.76 -0.60 22.79
C LEU A 236 -14.37 -1.50 23.98
N SER A 237 -13.10 -1.41 24.46
CA SER A 237 -12.63 -2.19 25.61
C SER A 237 -13.51 -1.94 26.83
N SER A 238 -13.82 -0.69 27.14
CA SER A 238 -14.69 -0.33 28.25
C SER A 238 -16.10 -0.92 28.12
N LYS A 239 -16.70 -0.84 26.93
CA LYS A 239 -18.01 -1.44 26.65
C LYS A 239 -18.01 -2.96 26.83
N ILE A 240 -16.98 -3.64 26.36
CA ILE A 240 -16.84 -5.11 26.50
C ILE A 240 -16.66 -5.50 27.98
N ASP A 241 -15.85 -4.76 28.75
CA ASP A 241 -15.65 -4.99 30.18
C ASP A 241 -16.94 -4.80 30.97
N GLU A 242 -17.75 -3.79 30.66
CA GLU A 242 -19.06 -3.56 31.23
C GLU A 242 -20.02 -4.74 30.95
N ARG A 243 -20.08 -5.20 29.70
CA ARG A 243 -20.87 -6.37 29.31
C ARG A 243 -20.46 -7.62 30.06
N ILE A 244 -19.15 -7.85 30.24
CA ILE A 244 -18.64 -8.99 31.01
C ILE A 244 -19.13 -8.95 32.45
N LYS A 245 -19.06 -7.76 33.11
CA LYS A 245 -19.56 -7.57 34.48
C LYS A 245 -21.05 -7.84 34.58
N ASP A 246 -21.83 -7.28 33.64
CA ASP A 246 -23.28 -7.45 33.61
C ASP A 246 -23.67 -8.92 33.38
N CYS A 247 -22.97 -9.61 32.46
CA CYS A 247 -23.22 -11.02 32.20
C CYS A 247 -22.86 -11.93 33.39
N SER A 248 -21.76 -11.58 34.11
CA SER A 248 -21.30 -12.34 35.28
C SER A 248 -22.26 -12.25 36.46
N ASN A 249 -22.98 -11.11 36.57
CA ASN A 249 -23.94 -10.86 37.66
C ASN A 249 -25.32 -11.48 37.36
N LYS A 250 -25.62 -11.96 36.16
CA LYS A 250 -26.89 -12.59 35.81
C LYS A 250 -26.88 -14.03 36.23
N PRO A 251 -27.95 -14.54 36.92
CA PRO A 251 -28.07 -15.95 37.24
C PRO A 251 -28.12 -16.80 35.96
N LYS A 252 -27.41 -17.93 35.97
CA LYS A 252 -27.44 -18.88 34.84
C LYS A 252 -28.83 -19.46 34.72
N LYS A 253 -29.45 -19.36 33.53
CA LYS A 253 -30.72 -20.02 33.24
C LYS A 253 -30.50 -21.53 33.24
N GLU A 254 -31.23 -22.27 34.07
CA GLU A 254 -31.22 -23.72 34.03
C GLU A 254 -32.00 -24.21 32.80
N TYR A 255 -31.44 -25.19 32.11
CA TYR A 255 -32.12 -25.82 30.99
C TYR A 255 -33.27 -26.70 31.49
N ILE A 256 -34.49 -26.29 31.22
CA ILE A 256 -35.69 -27.08 31.46
C ILE A 256 -36.04 -27.81 30.17
N PRO A 257 -35.87 -29.18 30.11
CA PRO A 257 -36.23 -29.95 28.93
C PRO A 257 -37.72 -29.81 28.64
N LYS A 258 -38.07 -29.44 27.42
CA LYS A 258 -39.48 -29.51 27.02
C LYS A 258 -39.96 -30.95 27.07
N PRO A 259 -41.18 -31.25 27.64
CA PRO A 259 -41.76 -32.58 27.61
C PRO A 259 -41.79 -33.07 26.16
N ARG A 260 -41.25 -34.27 25.92
CA ARG A 260 -41.41 -34.90 24.61
C ARG A 260 -42.90 -35.16 24.42
N THR A 261 -43.51 -34.54 23.43
CA THR A 261 -44.84 -34.95 22.95
C THR A 261 -44.69 -36.39 22.50
N SER A 262 -45.26 -37.34 23.29
CA SER A 262 -45.38 -38.71 22.85
C SER A 262 -46.21 -38.66 21.56
N LEU A 263 -45.62 -39.07 20.47
CA LEU A 263 -46.37 -39.42 19.27
C LEU A 263 -47.19 -40.62 19.69
N ASP A 264 -48.50 -40.42 19.95
CA ASP A 264 -49.46 -41.49 20.15
C ASP A 264 -49.55 -42.27 18.84
N PHE A 265 -48.78 -43.36 18.81
CA PHE A 265 -48.96 -44.39 17.81
C PHE A 265 -50.22 -45.20 18.26
N SER A 266 -51.37 -44.64 18.01
CA SER A 266 -52.60 -45.44 18.02
C SER A 266 -52.55 -46.39 16.81
N LEU A 267 -52.05 -47.60 17.06
CA LEU A 267 -52.26 -48.73 16.17
C LEU A 267 -53.75 -48.99 16.12
N SER A 268 -54.42 -48.51 15.09
CA SER A 268 -55.73 -48.95 14.70
C SER A 268 -55.60 -50.41 14.25
N GLU A 269 -55.93 -51.35 15.17
CA GLU A 269 -56.19 -52.76 14.84
C GLU A 269 -57.42 -52.76 13.96
N ASN A 270 -57.27 -52.98 12.68
CA ASN A 270 -58.35 -53.43 11.84
C ASN A 270 -58.00 -54.83 11.35
N HIS A 271 -58.65 -55.84 12.02
CA HIS A 271 -58.73 -57.20 11.56
C HIS A 271 -59.41 -57.23 10.19
N ASN A 272 -58.80 -57.83 9.19
CA ASN A 272 -59.38 -58.94 8.47
C ASN A 272 -58.44 -59.59 7.43
N GLY A 273 -58.23 -60.81 7.62
CA GLY A 273 -58.12 -62.02 6.87
C GLY A 273 -57.55 -62.04 5.46
N GLY A 274 -56.63 -62.99 5.24
CA GLY A 274 -56.33 -63.45 3.88
C GLY A 274 -54.89 -63.92 3.66
N ILE A 275 -54.71 -65.19 3.86
CA ILE A 275 -53.57 -66.04 3.54
C ILE A 275 -53.14 -65.87 2.10
N HIS A 276 -51.80 -65.76 1.80
CA HIS A 276 -51.10 -66.68 0.89
C HIS A 276 -49.60 -66.43 0.87
N SER A 277 -48.88 -67.52 1.03
CA SER A 277 -47.43 -67.73 0.79
C SER A 277 -46.98 -67.31 -0.57
N ALA A 278 -45.72 -66.82 -0.68
CA ALA A 278 -44.70 -67.53 -1.45
C ALA A 278 -43.40 -66.66 -1.60
N ARG A 279 -42.33 -67.25 -1.10
CA ARG A 279 -41.01 -67.32 -1.73
C ARG A 279 -40.27 -66.05 -2.15
N SER A 280 -39.17 -65.84 -1.44
CA SER A 280 -37.89 -65.35 -2.05
C SER A 280 -37.39 -66.26 -3.18
N PRO A 281 -36.52 -65.85 -4.10
CA PRO A 281 -35.15 -65.48 -3.78
C PRO A 281 -34.46 -64.54 -4.75
N GLY A 282 -33.31 -64.04 -4.35
CA GLY A 282 -32.16 -63.96 -5.24
C GLY A 282 -31.65 -62.59 -5.67
N ALA A 283 -30.65 -62.13 -5.00
CA ALA A 283 -29.34 -61.75 -5.48
C ALA A 283 -29.19 -60.90 -6.76
N LYS A 284 -28.52 -59.78 -6.64
CA LYS A 284 -27.18 -59.50 -7.20
C LYS A 284 -26.88 -57.99 -7.24
N SER A 285 -25.81 -57.63 -6.58
CA SER A 285 -25.02 -56.43 -6.96
C SER A 285 -24.35 -56.65 -8.31
N PRO A 286 -24.00 -55.57 -9.01
CA PRO A 286 -22.58 -55.31 -9.28
C PRO A 286 -22.23 -53.81 -9.11
N ALA A 287 -21.15 -53.57 -8.40
CA ALA A 287 -19.80 -53.27 -8.87
C ALA A 287 -19.59 -51.93 -9.53
N ARG A 288 -18.87 -51.08 -8.80
CA ARG A 288 -17.60 -50.33 -9.15
C ARG A 288 -17.54 -49.54 -10.48
N SER A 289 -17.09 -48.34 -10.53
CA SER A 289 -15.84 -47.66 -10.11
C SER A 289 -15.79 -46.20 -10.59
N PRO A 290 -14.71 -45.44 -10.49
CA PRO A 290 -14.38 -44.55 -9.39
C PRO A 290 -14.20 -43.07 -9.88
N GLY A 291 -14.30 -42.14 -8.97
CA GLY A 291 -13.95 -40.72 -9.22
C GLY A 291 -13.36 -40.13 -7.96
N GLU A 292 -12.16 -39.72 -8.05
CA GLU A 292 -11.28 -39.16 -7.04
C GLU A 292 -11.90 -37.98 -6.27
N THR A 293 -11.89 -38.07 -4.96
CA THR A 293 -12.03 -36.93 -4.07
C THR A 293 -10.81 -36.88 -3.18
N GLN A 294 -10.01 -35.86 -3.39
CA GLN A 294 -8.92 -35.45 -2.53
C GLN A 294 -9.51 -34.88 -1.23
N SER A 295 -9.30 -35.59 -0.14
CA SER A 295 -9.59 -35.14 1.22
C SER A 295 -8.30 -34.59 1.81
N ASP A 296 -8.21 -33.29 2.01
CA ASP A 296 -7.14 -32.69 2.80
C ASP A 296 -7.42 -32.88 4.29
N SER A 297 -6.59 -33.72 4.86
CA SER A 297 -6.46 -34.02 6.28
C SER A 297 -5.81 -32.85 7.01
N TRP A 298 -6.55 -32.15 7.87
CA TRP A 298 -5.99 -31.28 8.90
C TRP A 298 -5.57 -32.14 10.09
N ARG A 299 -4.26 -32.31 10.22
CA ARG A 299 -3.68 -32.91 11.44
C ARG A 299 -3.58 -31.85 12.54
N ASP A 300 -4.06 -32.25 13.71
CA ASP A 300 -3.85 -31.61 15.01
C ASP A 300 -2.40 -31.17 15.23
N THR A 301 -2.20 -29.85 15.40
CA THR A 301 -1.04 -29.35 16.11
C THR A 301 -1.51 -28.67 17.37
N ASN A 302 -1.30 -29.35 18.51
CA ASN A 302 -1.40 -28.82 19.84
C ASN A 302 -0.48 -27.58 19.96
N ILE A 303 -1.06 -26.39 19.98
CA ILE A 303 -0.38 -25.17 20.39
C ILE A 303 -1.07 -24.70 21.67
N SER A 304 -0.38 -24.87 22.78
CA SER A 304 -0.76 -24.27 24.06
C SER A 304 -0.77 -22.74 23.96
N PRO A 305 -1.74 -22.05 24.57
CA PRO A 305 -1.80 -20.60 24.49
C PRO A 305 -0.66 -19.99 25.34
N PRO A 306 -0.03 -18.89 24.85
CA PRO A 306 0.98 -18.18 25.62
C PRO A 306 0.32 -17.46 26.81
N SER A 307 0.85 -17.69 28.01
CA SER A 307 0.50 -16.98 29.22
C SER A 307 0.89 -15.51 29.11
N PHE A 308 -0.10 -14.61 29.06
CA PHE A 308 0.13 -13.18 29.18
C PHE A 308 0.49 -12.80 30.61
N ASN A 309 1.76 -12.47 30.82
CA ASN A 309 2.22 -11.81 32.04
C ASN A 309 1.82 -10.33 31.99
N HIS A 310 0.91 -9.94 32.86
CA HIS A 310 0.60 -8.54 33.17
C HIS A 310 1.86 -7.91 33.81
N ARG A 311 2.65 -7.19 33.00
CA ARG A 311 3.60 -6.19 33.51
C ARG A 311 2.94 -4.83 33.41
N SER A 312 2.52 -4.33 34.54
CA SER A 312 2.12 -2.94 34.78
C SER A 312 3.27 -2.01 34.43
N PHE A 313 3.12 -1.21 33.36
CA PHE A 313 4.00 -0.06 33.15
C PHE A 313 3.42 1.14 33.89
N LEU A 314 3.98 1.40 35.08
CA LEU A 314 3.82 2.67 35.79
C LEU A 314 4.64 3.75 35.04
N TYR A 315 3.96 4.66 34.41
CA TYR A 315 4.55 5.92 33.95
C TYR A 315 4.69 6.84 35.18
N THR A 316 5.90 7.03 35.64
CA THR A 316 6.22 8.12 36.56
C THR A 316 6.43 9.39 35.75
N ALA A 317 5.50 10.32 35.89
CA ALA A 317 5.68 11.69 35.42
C ALA A 317 6.69 12.39 36.37
N SER A 318 7.88 12.68 35.88
CA SER A 318 8.83 13.59 36.55
C SER A 318 8.52 15.01 36.07
N SER A 319 7.87 15.75 36.94
CA SER A 319 7.85 17.21 36.88
C SER A 319 9.20 17.74 37.33
N SER A 320 9.92 18.42 36.45
CA SER A 320 11.08 19.26 36.81
C SER A 320 10.75 20.71 36.48
N SER A 321 10.45 21.45 37.54
CA SER A 321 10.53 22.89 37.52
C SER A 321 12.01 23.30 37.54
N HIS A 322 12.44 24.09 36.58
CA HIS A 322 13.29 25.26 36.76
C HIS A 322 13.33 26.03 35.44
#